data_705dbac113c23b7b759c03a35ca8eedd
#
_entry.id   705dbac113c23b7b759c03a35ca8eedd
#
_cell.length_a   1.000
_cell.length_b   1.000
_cell.length_c   1.000
_cell.angle_alpha   90.00
_cell.angle_beta   90.00
_cell.angle_gamma   90.00
#
_symmetry.space_group_name_H-M   'P 1'
#
loop_
_entity.id
_entity.type
_entity.pdbx_description
1 polymer ?
#
loop_
_entity_poly.entity_id
_entity_poly.type
_entity_poly.pdbx_seq_one_letter_code
_entity_poly.pdbx_strand_id
1 'polypeptide(L)'
;MNYKNKGNMRTLFFIITMLLGVMSYGQSWVTDDNFNEKVTGTSAFDSEEDSAVIVVEFYAEFNKDNAFKEWDKIDKLEGVKYYRIDIATSPKLKKELRIRMAPTLLIYVKGDAYIKFTAKAGLDLKCPVDYNKLVRAIEVVKEESQY
;
A
#
# COMPACT_ATOMS: atom_id res chain seq x y z
N MET A 1 23.96 -55.27 5.82
CA MET A 1 22.57 -54.75 5.83
C MET A 1 22.59 -53.31 5.32
N ASN A 2 22.32 -53.12 4.06
CA ASN A 2 22.26 -51.81 3.46
C ASN A 2 20.79 -51.43 3.23
N TYR A 3 20.24 -50.65 4.18
CA TYR A 3 18.97 -49.97 3.93
C TYR A 3 19.23 -48.70 3.12
N LYS A 4 18.98 -48.79 1.81
CA LYS A 4 18.94 -47.65 0.91
C LYS A 4 17.71 -46.79 1.24
N ASN A 5 17.88 -45.78 2.02
CA ASN A 5 16.88 -44.77 2.30
C ASN A 5 16.80 -43.76 1.13
N LYS A 6 16.22 -44.22 0.00
CA LYS A 6 16.04 -43.41 -1.23
C LYS A 6 14.71 -42.63 -1.26
N GLY A 7 13.87 -42.81 -0.22
CA GLY A 7 12.52 -42.20 -0.21
C GLY A 7 12.41 -40.76 0.30
N ASN A 8 13.33 -40.37 1.19
CA ASN A 8 13.13 -39.14 1.97
C ASN A 8 13.63 -37.85 1.29
N MET A 9 14.51 -37.98 0.30
CA MET A 9 15.08 -36.79 -0.35
C MET A 9 14.11 -36.16 -1.36
N ARG A 10 13.28 -36.95 -2.05
CA ARG A 10 12.27 -36.43 -2.98
C ARG A 10 11.12 -35.76 -2.26
N THR A 11 10.70 -36.31 -1.12
CA THR A 11 9.62 -35.74 -0.29
C THR A 11 10.08 -34.47 0.40
N LEU A 12 11.34 -34.40 0.84
CA LEU A 12 11.93 -33.19 1.43
C LEU A 12 12.04 -32.05 0.40
N PHE A 13 12.41 -32.36 -0.85
CA PHE A 13 12.48 -31.38 -1.94
C PHE A 13 11.09 -30.81 -2.26
N PHE A 14 10.04 -31.63 -2.27
CA PHE A 14 8.66 -31.16 -2.48
C PHE A 14 8.15 -30.25 -1.35
N ILE A 15 8.48 -30.53 -0.12
CA ILE A 15 8.09 -29.71 1.04
C ILE A 15 8.81 -28.36 1.03
N ILE A 16 10.08 -28.33 0.67
CA ILE A 16 10.87 -27.09 0.56
C ILE A 16 10.36 -26.22 -0.60
N THR A 17 9.99 -26.82 -1.73
CA THR A 17 9.44 -26.08 -2.89
C THR A 17 8.05 -25.51 -2.59
N MET A 18 7.27 -26.19 -1.75
CA MET A 18 5.95 -25.69 -1.34
C MET A 18 6.04 -24.55 -0.30
N LEU A 19 7.09 -24.51 0.51
CA LEU A 19 7.32 -23.42 1.47
C LEU A 19 7.88 -22.14 0.82
N LEU A 20 8.55 -22.25 -0.34
CA LEU A 20 9.08 -21.09 -1.06
C LEU A 20 8.05 -20.42 -1.98
N GLY A 21 6.87 -21.00 -2.14
CA GLY A 21 5.81 -20.51 -3.03
C GLY A 21 4.87 -19.46 -2.46
N VAL A 22 5.01 -19.05 -1.21
CA VAL A 22 4.09 -18.08 -0.58
C VAL A 22 4.81 -16.78 -0.22
N MET A 23 5.64 -16.26 -1.11
CA MET A 23 5.83 -14.82 -1.15
C MET A 23 4.63 -14.25 -1.91
N SER A 24 3.49 -14.25 -1.25
CA SER A 24 2.36 -13.43 -1.65
C SER A 24 2.84 -11.98 -1.57
N TYR A 25 3.16 -11.39 -2.71
CA TYR A 25 3.19 -9.94 -2.84
C TYR A 25 1.75 -9.45 -2.65
N GLY A 26 1.28 -9.60 -1.43
CA GLY A 26 -0.02 -9.14 -1.00
C GLY A 26 0.06 -7.64 -0.83
N GLN A 27 -0.90 -6.97 -1.42
CA GLN A 27 -1.16 -5.57 -1.15
C GLN A 27 -1.17 -5.30 0.35
N SER A 28 -0.39 -4.32 0.79
CA SER A 28 -0.29 -3.98 2.21
C SER A 28 -1.52 -3.22 2.67
N TRP A 29 -2.33 -3.88 3.48
CA TRP A 29 -3.51 -3.29 4.11
C TRP A 29 -3.15 -2.58 5.41
N VAL A 30 -3.80 -1.45 5.63
CA VAL A 30 -3.70 -0.63 6.83
C VAL A 30 -5.10 -0.46 7.42
N THR A 31 -5.19 -0.40 8.74
CA THR A 31 -6.41 -0.28 9.51
C THR A 31 -6.33 0.90 10.47
N ASP A 32 -7.45 1.20 11.15
CA ASP A 32 -7.50 2.21 12.22
C ASP A 32 -6.42 2.00 13.30
N ASP A 33 -6.04 0.74 13.56
CA ASP A 33 -5.12 0.41 14.65
C ASP A 33 -3.64 0.61 14.30
N ASN A 34 -3.27 0.39 13.03
CA ASN A 34 -1.87 0.43 12.60
C ASN A 34 -1.51 1.60 11.67
N PHE A 35 -2.46 2.49 11.39
CA PHE A 35 -2.26 3.64 10.51
C PHE A 35 -1.15 4.57 11.03
N ASN A 36 -1.18 4.90 12.32
CA ASN A 36 -0.17 5.78 12.91
C ASN A 36 1.22 5.18 12.80
N GLU A 37 1.38 3.90 13.06
CA GLU A 37 2.67 3.21 12.95
C GLU A 37 3.19 3.18 11.51
N LYS A 38 2.32 2.84 10.56
CA LYS A 38 2.73 2.61 9.17
C LYS A 38 2.78 3.86 8.29
N VAL A 39 1.98 4.87 8.59
CA VAL A 39 1.79 6.04 7.71
C VAL A 39 2.26 7.34 8.34
N THR A 40 1.83 7.63 9.58
CA THR A 40 2.12 8.90 10.25
C THR A 40 3.13 8.78 11.36
N GLY A 41 3.40 7.56 11.83
CA GLY A 41 4.31 7.30 12.94
C GLY A 41 5.71 7.72 12.55
N THR A 42 6.17 8.76 13.20
CA THR A 42 7.56 9.03 13.35
C THR A 42 8.12 7.99 14.29
N SER A 43 8.60 6.88 13.77
CA SER A 43 9.55 6.07 14.50
C SER A 43 10.79 6.92 14.68
N ALA A 44 10.91 7.53 15.85
CA ALA A 44 11.96 8.51 16.16
C ALA A 44 13.37 7.91 16.12
N PHE A 45 13.52 6.69 15.64
CA PHE A 45 14.77 5.92 15.66
C PHE A 45 15.19 5.31 14.31
N ASP A 46 14.35 5.34 13.26
CA ASP A 46 14.70 4.82 11.93
C ASP A 46 14.94 5.96 10.95
N SER A 47 16.14 6.49 10.96
CA SER A 47 16.56 7.63 10.15
C SER A 47 16.62 7.39 8.63
N GLU A 48 16.42 6.19 8.15
CA GLU A 48 16.41 5.87 6.71
C GLU A 48 14.99 5.72 6.11
N GLU A 49 13.97 5.41 6.93
CA GLU A 49 12.58 5.34 6.46
C GLU A 49 11.83 6.67 6.54
N ASP A 50 12.34 7.66 7.27
CA ASP A 50 11.70 8.98 7.47
C ASP A 50 11.54 9.82 6.19
N SER A 51 12.22 9.46 5.11
CA SER A 51 12.11 10.12 3.82
C SER A 51 11.21 9.41 2.80
N ALA A 52 10.58 8.32 3.20
CA ALA A 52 9.71 7.56 2.31
C ALA A 52 8.43 8.34 1.98
N VAL A 53 8.10 8.38 0.71
CA VAL A 53 6.77 8.81 0.26
C VAL A 53 5.81 7.65 0.42
N ILE A 54 4.69 7.88 1.08
CA ILE A 54 3.66 6.87 1.29
C ILE A 54 2.40 7.28 0.54
N VAL A 55 1.94 6.41 -0.34
CA VAL A 55 0.65 6.55 -1.02
C VAL A 55 -0.38 5.69 -0.29
N VAL A 56 -1.48 6.30 0.11
CA VAL A 56 -2.58 5.61 0.80
C VAL A 56 -3.83 5.71 -0.04
N GLU A 57 -4.37 4.57 -0.46
CA GLU A 57 -5.66 4.48 -1.15
C GLU A 57 -6.77 4.08 -0.18
N PHE A 58 -7.78 4.90 -0.06
CA PHE A 58 -9.03 4.55 0.60
C PHE A 58 -9.92 3.81 -0.37
N TYR A 59 -10.12 2.55 -0.10
CA TYR A 59 -10.79 1.55 -0.94
C TYR A 59 -12.18 1.24 -0.41
N ALA A 60 -13.09 0.87 -1.31
CA ALA A 60 -14.39 0.31 -0.97
C ALA A 60 -14.70 -0.90 -1.86
N GLU A 61 -15.09 -2.01 -1.25
CA GLU A 61 -15.39 -3.25 -1.98
C GLU A 61 -16.50 -3.06 -3.01
N PHE A 62 -17.52 -2.25 -2.70
CA PHE A 62 -18.63 -1.98 -3.63
C PHE A 62 -18.17 -1.24 -4.91
N ASN A 63 -16.99 -0.59 -4.88
CA ASN A 63 -16.43 0.16 -6.01
C ASN A 63 -15.02 -0.33 -6.41
N LYS A 64 -14.72 -1.58 -6.17
CA LYS A 64 -13.41 -2.20 -6.43
C LYS A 64 -12.95 -2.10 -7.88
N ASP A 65 -13.87 -2.08 -8.83
CA ASP A 65 -13.54 -1.97 -10.25
C ASP A 65 -12.92 -0.62 -10.62
N ASN A 66 -13.17 0.40 -9.83
CA ASN A 66 -12.60 1.74 -9.96
C ASN A 66 -11.41 2.00 -9.03
N ALA A 67 -10.97 1.04 -8.25
CA ALA A 67 -9.76 1.13 -7.45
C ALA A 67 -8.52 1.36 -8.35
N PHE A 68 -7.47 1.97 -7.80
CA PHE A 68 -6.24 2.19 -8.53
C PHE A 68 -5.59 0.86 -8.93
N LYS A 69 -5.41 0.63 -10.23
CA LYS A 69 -5.01 -0.68 -10.76
C LYS A 69 -3.51 -0.93 -10.71
N GLU A 70 -2.72 0.13 -10.80
CA GLU A 70 -1.26 0.04 -10.97
C GLU A 70 -0.50 0.27 -9.65
N TRP A 71 -1.13 -0.06 -8.54
CA TRP A 71 -0.58 0.08 -7.20
C TRP A 71 0.76 -0.66 -7.01
N ASP A 72 0.91 -1.82 -7.63
CA ASP A 72 2.12 -2.63 -7.59
C ASP A 72 3.32 -1.97 -8.29
N LYS A 73 3.05 -1.16 -9.31
CA LYS A 73 4.09 -0.37 -9.97
C LYS A 73 4.52 0.81 -9.09
N ILE A 74 3.58 1.44 -8.41
CA ILE A 74 3.88 2.53 -7.47
C ILE A 74 4.68 2.01 -6.27
N ASP A 75 4.29 0.87 -5.71
CA ASP A 75 4.97 0.25 -4.56
C ASP A 75 6.43 -0.20 -4.88
N LYS A 76 6.74 -0.39 -6.14
CA LYS A 76 8.11 -0.72 -6.61
C LYS A 76 8.98 0.49 -6.89
N LEU A 77 8.44 1.71 -6.85
CA LEU A 77 9.25 2.91 -7.01
C LEU A 77 10.17 3.09 -5.80
N GLU A 78 11.40 3.50 -6.06
CA GLU A 78 12.39 3.75 -5.00
C GLU A 78 11.89 4.79 -3.98
N GLY A 79 11.94 4.45 -2.70
CA GLY A 79 11.51 5.32 -1.61
C GLY A 79 10.00 5.57 -1.57
N VAL A 80 9.20 4.71 -2.18
CA VAL A 80 7.73 4.80 -2.17
C VAL A 80 7.13 3.53 -1.59
N LYS A 81 6.11 3.69 -0.73
CA LYS A 81 5.28 2.59 -0.23
C LYS A 81 3.83 2.84 -0.60
N TYR A 82 3.09 1.79 -0.93
CA TYR A 82 1.68 1.87 -1.24
C TYR A 82 0.87 1.06 -0.25
N TYR A 83 -0.08 1.72 0.42
CA TYR A 83 -1.02 1.07 1.34
C TYR A 83 -2.46 1.26 0.89
N ARG A 84 -3.30 0.32 1.26
CA ARG A 84 -4.75 0.38 1.03
C ARG A 84 -5.49 0.29 2.37
N ILE A 85 -6.55 1.08 2.49
CA ILE A 85 -7.44 1.11 3.65
C ILE A 85 -8.86 0.83 3.18
N ASP A 86 -9.50 -0.17 3.74
CA ASP A 86 -10.91 -0.40 3.50
C ASP A 86 -11.76 0.53 4.38
N ILE A 87 -12.54 1.39 3.75
CA ILE A 87 -13.40 2.35 4.44
C ILE A 87 -14.50 1.69 5.28
N ALA A 88 -14.87 0.44 4.97
CA ALA A 88 -15.87 -0.31 5.73
C ALA A 88 -15.32 -0.79 7.07
N THR A 89 -14.04 -1.11 7.15
CA THR A 89 -13.37 -1.63 8.35
C THR A 89 -12.54 -0.59 9.10
N SER A 90 -12.47 0.64 8.58
CA SER A 90 -11.67 1.74 9.17
C SER A 90 -12.51 3.01 9.34
N PRO A 91 -13.59 2.97 10.15
CA PRO A 91 -14.52 4.08 10.31
C PRO A 91 -13.89 5.30 10.99
N LYS A 92 -12.91 5.10 11.87
CA LYS A 92 -12.19 6.17 12.57
C LYS A 92 -11.40 7.01 11.58
N LEU A 93 -10.53 6.38 10.78
CA LEU A 93 -9.75 7.07 9.74
C LEU A 93 -10.63 7.75 8.70
N LYS A 94 -11.70 7.08 8.28
CA LYS A 94 -12.69 7.66 7.36
C LYS A 94 -13.22 8.99 7.89
N LYS A 95 -13.54 9.05 9.17
CA LYS A 95 -14.07 10.27 9.83
C LYS A 95 -12.99 11.34 10.01
N GLU A 96 -11.83 10.96 10.58
CA GLU A 96 -10.73 11.87 10.88
C GLU A 96 -10.18 12.55 9.62
N LEU A 97 -9.97 11.78 8.56
CA LEU A 97 -9.43 12.27 7.30
C LEU A 97 -10.51 12.77 6.33
N ARG A 98 -11.77 12.81 6.79
CA ARG A 98 -12.94 13.30 6.03
C ARG A 98 -13.05 12.62 4.67
N ILE A 99 -12.90 11.30 4.64
CA ILE A 99 -13.04 10.49 3.42
C ILE A 99 -14.52 10.29 3.13
N ARG A 100 -15.02 10.91 2.09
CA ARG A 100 -16.44 10.85 1.69
C ARG A 100 -16.71 9.83 0.59
N MET A 101 -15.71 9.60 -0.26
CA MET A 101 -15.83 8.73 -1.43
C MET A 101 -14.60 7.85 -1.57
N ALA A 102 -14.77 6.67 -2.15
CA ALA A 102 -13.70 5.80 -2.57
C ALA A 102 -13.82 5.56 -4.09
N PRO A 103 -12.69 5.50 -4.82
CA PRO A 103 -11.33 5.62 -4.30
C PRO A 103 -10.92 7.07 -3.98
N THR A 104 -10.18 7.23 -2.91
CA THR A 104 -9.48 8.48 -2.56
C THR A 104 -8.03 8.13 -2.28
N LEU A 105 -7.08 8.83 -2.89
CA LEU A 105 -5.66 8.61 -2.67
C LEU A 105 -5.05 9.84 -1.96
N LEU A 106 -4.22 9.57 -0.95
CA LEU A 106 -3.42 10.58 -0.27
C LEU A 106 -1.95 10.27 -0.42
N ILE A 107 -1.13 11.31 -0.57
CA ILE A 107 0.34 11.20 -0.54
C ILE A 107 0.82 11.79 0.78
N TYR A 108 1.57 11.00 1.54
CA TYR A 108 2.19 11.36 2.80
C TYR A 108 3.71 11.42 2.67
N VAL A 109 4.32 12.37 3.35
CA VAL A 109 5.76 12.45 3.57
C VAL A 109 6.01 12.86 5.01
N LYS A 110 6.90 12.17 5.70
CA LYS A 110 7.25 12.46 7.10
C LYS A 110 6.03 12.55 8.03
N GLY A 111 5.01 11.73 7.75
CA GLY A 111 3.77 11.70 8.53
C GLY A 111 2.72 12.76 8.17
N ASP A 112 3.03 13.69 7.28
CA ASP A 112 2.12 14.75 6.85
C ASP A 112 1.51 14.46 5.48
N ALA A 113 0.21 14.73 5.33
CA ALA A 113 -0.49 14.59 4.05
C ALA A 113 -0.25 15.84 3.17
N TYR A 114 0.30 15.62 1.97
CA TYR A 114 0.61 16.69 1.02
C TYR A 114 -0.46 16.85 -0.06
N ILE A 115 -0.89 15.74 -0.67
CA ILE A 115 -1.79 15.76 -1.82
C ILE A 115 -2.93 14.78 -1.58
N LYS A 116 -4.15 15.19 -1.94
CA LYS A 116 -5.35 14.37 -1.87
C LYS A 116 -6.06 14.35 -3.22
N PHE A 117 -6.23 13.15 -3.76
CA PHE A 117 -7.05 12.89 -4.95
C PHE A 117 -8.35 12.22 -4.52
N THR A 118 -9.48 12.86 -4.76
CA THR A 118 -10.80 12.33 -4.40
C THR A 118 -11.61 12.07 -5.66
N ALA A 119 -12.26 10.91 -5.73
CA ALA A 119 -13.22 10.60 -6.79
C ALA A 119 -14.32 11.68 -6.85
N LYS A 120 -14.68 12.09 -8.05
CA LYS A 120 -15.74 13.08 -8.22
C LYS A 120 -17.09 12.44 -7.88
N ALA A 121 -17.94 13.19 -7.21
CA ALA A 121 -19.33 12.80 -6.99
C ALA A 121 -20.02 12.62 -8.35
N GLY A 122 -20.60 11.46 -8.58
CA GLY A 122 -21.29 11.10 -9.82
C GLY A 122 -21.58 9.62 -9.83
N LEU A 123 -22.24 9.14 -10.87
CA LEU A 123 -22.63 7.75 -11.00
C LEU A 123 -21.44 6.78 -11.13
N ASP A 124 -20.30 7.29 -11.62
CA ASP A 124 -19.18 6.43 -12.01
C ASP A 124 -18.08 6.30 -10.97
N LEU A 125 -17.98 7.13 -9.96
CA LEU A 125 -16.94 7.12 -8.90
C LEU A 125 -15.56 6.62 -9.38
N LYS A 126 -15.10 7.08 -10.55
CA LYS A 126 -13.86 6.64 -11.17
C LYS A 126 -12.66 7.02 -10.33
N CYS A 127 -11.58 6.24 -10.46
CA CYS A 127 -10.30 6.58 -9.85
C CYS A 127 -9.90 8.01 -10.26
N PRO A 128 -9.59 8.88 -9.29
CA PRO A 128 -9.35 10.31 -9.54
C PRO A 128 -8.01 10.60 -10.21
N VAL A 129 -7.13 9.62 -10.28
CA VAL A 129 -5.76 9.77 -10.75
C VAL A 129 -5.34 8.55 -11.58
N ASP A 130 -4.61 8.78 -12.66
CA ASP A 130 -3.92 7.75 -13.43
C ASP A 130 -2.47 7.59 -12.96
N TYR A 131 -1.79 6.55 -13.46
CA TYR A 131 -0.42 6.24 -13.10
C TYR A 131 0.54 7.42 -13.32
N ASN A 132 0.51 8.02 -14.50
CA ASN A 132 1.46 9.09 -14.86
C ASN A 132 1.25 10.34 -13.99
N LYS A 133 0.00 10.68 -13.70
CA LYS A 133 -0.33 11.80 -12.83
C LYS A 133 0.11 11.55 -11.39
N LEU A 134 -0.07 10.31 -10.91
CA LEU A 134 0.35 9.93 -9.57
C LEU A 134 1.88 9.95 -9.43
N VAL A 135 2.61 9.41 -10.41
CA VAL A 135 4.09 9.44 -10.43
C VAL A 135 4.61 10.89 -10.40
N ARG A 136 4.04 11.76 -11.23
CA ARG A 136 4.44 13.20 -11.23
C ARG A 136 4.18 13.87 -9.88
N ALA A 137 3.05 13.57 -9.25
CA ALA A 137 2.74 14.09 -7.93
C ALA A 137 3.75 13.60 -6.87
N ILE A 138 4.15 12.33 -6.93
CA ILE A 138 5.17 11.75 -6.06
C ILE A 138 6.52 12.45 -6.26
N GLU A 139 6.93 12.68 -7.51
CA GLU A 139 8.18 13.39 -7.84
C GLU A 139 8.20 14.80 -7.26
N VAL A 140 7.12 15.57 -7.45
CA VAL A 140 6.98 16.92 -6.89
C VAL A 140 7.12 16.91 -5.36
N VAL A 141 6.43 15.98 -4.69
CA VAL A 141 6.49 15.89 -3.23
C VAL A 141 7.88 15.47 -2.73
N LYS A 142 8.58 14.58 -3.46
CA LYS A 142 9.98 14.24 -3.15
C LYS A 142 10.90 15.45 -3.25
N GLU A 143 10.76 16.27 -4.28
CA GLU A 143 11.56 17.48 -4.45
C GLU A 143 11.28 18.49 -3.33
N GLU A 144 10.02 18.77 -3.02
CA GLU A 144 9.63 19.69 -1.96
C GLU A 144 10.05 19.25 -0.56
N SER A 145 10.11 17.94 -0.30
CA SER A 145 10.48 17.39 1.01
C SER A 145 11.97 17.39 1.32
N GLN A 146 12.81 17.70 0.32
CA GLN A 146 14.28 17.77 0.47
C GLN A 146 14.75 19.15 1.01
N TYR A 147 13.87 20.12 1.05
CA TYR A 147 14.13 21.47 1.57
C TYR A 147 13.41 21.68 2.93
#